data_9b6d599265d80ec9f0f4465b2201aaca
#
_entry.id   9b6d599265d80ec9f0f4465b2201aaca
#
_cell.length_a   1.000
_cell.length_b   1.000
_cell.length_c   1.000
_cell.angle_alpha   90.00
_cell.angle_beta   90.00
_cell.angle_gamma   90.00
#
_symmetry.space_group_name_H-M   'P 1'
#
loop_
_entity.id
_entity.type
_entity.pdbx_description
1 polymer ?
#
loop_
_entity_poly.entity_id
_entity_poly.type
_entity_poly.pdbx_seq_one_letter_code
_entity_poly.pdbx_strand_id
1 'polypeptide(L)'
;HTELAVYAHRCGTELSEAQVESLLYSSEGWFSAVYLNLRTLSERGVLPSRNSDIYTTFTAAMIDPLPEKQREFLAVMGLADEFTVEMAQCITGNADAGQILSMLTAQNAFVTCLPDGATYRFHHMMKECAERSFLAMQAETQQLYWERFGLWYEEHRQYLHAIAAYRKSENYNALLRVIRNDAGILLASLKPEDVLTALD
;
A
#
# COMPACT_ATOMS: atom_id res chain seq x y z
N HIS A 1 -11.37 3.06 -25.94
CA HIS A 1 -12.84 3.03 -25.96
C HIS A 1 -13.39 1.68 -26.44
N THR A 2 -13.00 1.21 -27.62
CA THR A 2 -13.52 -0.01 -28.24
C THR A 2 -13.19 -1.28 -27.45
N GLU A 3 -11.96 -1.41 -26.93
CA GLU A 3 -11.52 -2.54 -26.13
C GLU A 3 -12.26 -2.64 -24.80
N LEU A 4 -12.56 -1.48 -24.18
CA LEU A 4 -13.31 -1.41 -22.93
C LEU A 4 -14.76 -1.87 -23.11
N ALA A 5 -15.41 -1.43 -24.18
CA ALA A 5 -16.77 -1.84 -24.50
C ALA A 5 -16.85 -3.35 -24.77
N VAL A 6 -15.87 -3.91 -25.49
CA VAL A 6 -15.76 -5.38 -25.73
C VAL A 6 -15.54 -6.13 -24.43
N TYR A 7 -14.73 -5.59 -23.53
CA TYR A 7 -14.48 -6.21 -22.22
C TYR A 7 -15.72 -6.17 -21.33
N ALA A 8 -16.41 -5.02 -21.28
CA ALA A 8 -17.68 -4.88 -20.54
C ALA A 8 -18.74 -5.87 -21.03
N HIS A 9 -18.87 -6.02 -22.35
CA HIS A 9 -19.77 -6.99 -22.95
C HIS A 9 -19.42 -8.45 -22.54
N ARG A 10 -18.13 -8.80 -22.49
CA ARG A 10 -17.68 -10.11 -21.99
C ARG A 10 -17.98 -10.31 -20.51
N CYS A 11 -18.03 -9.24 -19.73
CA CYS A 11 -18.44 -9.25 -18.32
C CYS A 11 -19.97 -9.24 -18.14
N GLY A 12 -20.73 -9.34 -19.23
CA GLY A 12 -22.20 -9.37 -19.20
C GLY A 12 -22.87 -8.01 -19.03
N THR A 13 -22.13 -6.92 -19.29
CA THR A 13 -22.62 -5.55 -19.10
C THR A 13 -22.50 -4.75 -20.40
N GLU A 14 -23.61 -4.15 -20.85
CA GLU A 14 -23.62 -3.21 -21.96
C GLU A 14 -23.43 -1.79 -21.42
N LEU A 15 -22.46 -1.06 -21.98
CA LEU A 15 -22.16 0.31 -21.60
C LEU A 15 -22.56 1.28 -22.71
N SER A 16 -23.22 2.38 -22.33
CA SER A 16 -23.38 3.53 -23.21
C SER A 16 -22.04 4.27 -23.40
N GLU A 17 -21.89 5.07 -24.45
CA GLU A 17 -20.69 5.88 -24.67
C GLU A 17 -20.33 6.76 -23.45
N ALA A 18 -21.34 7.40 -22.85
CA ALA A 18 -21.15 8.22 -21.64
C ALA A 18 -20.66 7.40 -20.42
N GLN A 19 -21.09 6.14 -20.31
CA GLN A 19 -20.61 5.23 -19.27
C GLN A 19 -19.17 4.77 -19.54
N VAL A 20 -18.81 4.53 -20.80
CA VAL A 20 -17.43 4.20 -21.20
C VAL A 20 -16.49 5.37 -20.86
N GLU A 21 -16.87 6.61 -21.19
CA GLU A 21 -16.07 7.79 -20.85
C GLU A 21 -15.95 7.98 -19.33
N SER A 22 -17.04 7.83 -18.60
CA SER A 22 -17.04 7.93 -17.14
C SER A 22 -16.15 6.86 -16.50
N LEU A 23 -16.19 5.66 -17.03
CA LEU A 23 -15.40 4.53 -16.56
C LEU A 23 -13.90 4.74 -16.83
N LEU A 24 -13.54 5.21 -18.04
CA LEU A 24 -12.14 5.55 -18.37
C LEU A 24 -11.62 6.67 -17.49
N TYR A 25 -12.43 7.69 -17.26
CA TYR A 25 -12.04 8.81 -16.40
C TYR A 25 -11.84 8.36 -14.93
N SER A 26 -12.78 7.60 -14.38
CA SER A 26 -12.74 7.14 -12.98
C SER A 26 -11.69 6.06 -12.71
N SER A 27 -11.31 5.31 -13.75
CA SER A 27 -10.28 4.26 -13.65
C SER A 27 -8.87 4.76 -13.95
N GLU A 28 -8.72 6.01 -14.43
CA GLU A 28 -7.44 6.55 -14.89
C GLU A 28 -6.72 5.62 -15.89
N GLY A 29 -7.49 4.83 -16.65
CA GLY A 29 -6.98 3.80 -17.57
C GLY A 29 -6.51 2.51 -16.90
N TRP A 30 -6.76 2.37 -15.62
CA TRP A 30 -6.31 1.22 -14.85
C TRP A 30 -7.28 0.05 -14.94
N PHE A 31 -6.82 -1.08 -15.48
CA PHE A 31 -7.68 -2.22 -15.83
C PHE A 31 -8.45 -2.80 -14.62
N SER A 32 -7.81 -2.88 -13.46
CA SER A 32 -8.44 -3.42 -12.26
C SER A 32 -9.52 -2.48 -11.69
N ALA A 33 -9.34 -1.16 -11.83
CA ALA A 33 -10.38 -0.20 -11.50
C ALA A 33 -11.56 -0.31 -12.46
N VAL A 34 -11.29 -0.53 -13.75
CA VAL A 34 -12.33 -0.86 -14.75
C VAL A 34 -13.11 -2.09 -14.31
N TYR A 35 -12.43 -3.18 -13.97
CA TYR A 35 -13.05 -4.42 -13.52
C TYR A 35 -13.94 -4.20 -12.29
N LEU A 36 -13.44 -3.50 -11.27
CA LEU A 36 -14.21 -3.22 -10.05
C LEU A 36 -15.45 -2.36 -10.31
N ASN A 37 -15.33 -1.35 -11.17
CA ASN A 37 -16.46 -0.52 -11.56
C ASN A 37 -17.50 -1.31 -12.35
N LEU A 38 -17.08 -2.19 -13.27
CA LEU A 38 -17.97 -3.08 -14.01
C LEU A 38 -18.66 -4.09 -13.10
N ARG A 39 -17.94 -4.65 -12.13
CA ARG A 39 -18.53 -5.53 -11.13
C ARG A 39 -19.57 -4.79 -10.29
N THR A 40 -19.28 -3.58 -9.83
CA THR A 40 -20.23 -2.74 -9.08
C THR A 40 -21.47 -2.43 -9.93
N LEU A 41 -21.27 -2.12 -11.21
CA LEU A 41 -22.38 -1.90 -12.14
C LEU A 41 -23.25 -3.16 -12.30
N SER A 42 -22.63 -4.33 -12.44
CA SER A 42 -23.33 -5.61 -12.55
C SER A 42 -24.10 -5.96 -11.27
N GLU A 43 -23.53 -5.69 -10.10
CA GLU A 43 -24.15 -6.03 -8.81
C GLU A 43 -25.20 -5.02 -8.35
N ARG A 44 -25.00 -3.73 -8.65
CA ARG A 44 -25.83 -2.62 -8.13
C ARG A 44 -26.62 -1.87 -9.21
N GLY A 45 -26.39 -2.15 -10.47
CA GLY A 45 -27.06 -1.51 -11.62
C GLY A 45 -26.63 -0.05 -11.87
N VAL A 46 -25.68 0.48 -11.12
CA VAL A 46 -25.22 1.88 -11.22
C VAL A 46 -23.70 1.92 -11.18
N LEU A 47 -23.10 2.68 -12.11
CA LEU A 47 -21.67 3.03 -12.00
C LEU A 47 -21.47 3.93 -10.77
N PRO A 48 -20.37 3.75 -10.03
CA PRO A 48 -19.99 4.69 -9.00
C PRO A 48 -19.99 6.11 -9.55
N SER A 49 -20.55 7.06 -8.81
CA SER A 49 -20.58 8.47 -9.24
C SER A 49 -19.14 8.98 -9.41
N ARG A 50 -18.94 10.00 -10.26
CA ARG A 50 -17.65 10.68 -10.45
C ARG A 50 -16.99 11.14 -9.14
N ASN A 51 -17.76 11.28 -8.07
CA ASN A 51 -17.33 11.66 -6.73
C ASN A 51 -17.26 10.46 -5.76
N SER A 52 -17.57 9.25 -6.20
CA SER A 52 -17.39 8.08 -5.35
C SER A 52 -15.89 7.79 -5.29
N ASP A 53 -15.38 7.78 -4.08
CA ASP A 53 -13.99 7.45 -3.82
C ASP A 53 -13.72 6.01 -4.26
N ILE A 54 -12.99 5.85 -5.37
CA ILE A 54 -12.62 4.55 -5.93
C ILE A 54 -11.89 3.68 -4.89
N TYR A 55 -11.18 4.31 -3.98
CA TYR A 55 -10.48 3.64 -2.88
C TYR A 55 -11.46 3.01 -1.90
N THR A 56 -12.59 3.66 -1.62
CA THR A 56 -13.66 3.07 -0.79
C THR A 56 -14.26 1.84 -1.46
N THR A 57 -14.54 1.92 -2.77
CA THR A 57 -15.04 0.78 -3.55
C THR A 57 -14.03 -0.36 -3.59
N PHE A 58 -12.75 -0.05 -3.77
CA PHE A 58 -11.66 -1.02 -3.76
C PHE A 58 -11.53 -1.69 -2.39
N THR A 59 -11.52 -0.91 -1.32
CA THR A 59 -11.43 -1.42 0.05
C THR A 59 -12.57 -2.38 0.35
N ALA A 60 -13.81 -1.99 0.05
CA ALA A 60 -15.00 -2.82 0.28
C ALA A 60 -14.98 -4.14 -0.53
N ALA A 61 -14.40 -4.14 -1.73
CA ALA A 61 -14.35 -5.32 -2.59
C ALA A 61 -13.15 -6.24 -2.31
N MET A 62 -12.00 -5.68 -1.96
CA MET A 62 -10.73 -6.40 -1.92
C MET A 62 -10.15 -6.57 -0.53
N ILE A 63 -10.40 -5.64 0.39
CA ILE A 63 -9.79 -5.64 1.72
C ILE A 63 -10.78 -6.09 2.79
N ASP A 64 -11.99 -5.52 2.81
CA ASP A 64 -12.98 -5.81 3.85
C ASP A 64 -13.39 -7.30 3.96
N PRO A 65 -13.45 -8.09 2.87
CA PRO A 65 -13.75 -9.51 2.96
C PRO A 65 -12.64 -10.36 3.58
N LEU A 66 -11.43 -9.81 3.72
CA LEU A 66 -10.29 -10.54 4.28
C LEU A 66 -10.40 -10.69 5.80
N PRO A 67 -9.85 -11.77 6.38
CA PRO A 67 -9.70 -11.89 7.83
C PRO A 67 -8.95 -10.70 8.44
N GLU A 68 -9.30 -10.34 9.68
CA GLU A 68 -8.74 -9.18 10.38
C GLU A 68 -7.20 -9.14 10.36
N LYS A 69 -6.55 -10.27 10.65
CA LYS A 69 -5.08 -10.39 10.60
C LYS A 69 -4.48 -10.07 9.24
N GLN A 70 -5.20 -10.41 8.15
CA GLN A 70 -4.73 -10.12 6.80
C GLN A 70 -4.95 -8.65 6.45
N ARG A 71 -6.05 -8.06 6.90
CA ARG A 71 -6.32 -6.62 6.74
C ARG A 71 -5.27 -5.78 7.47
N GLU A 72 -4.96 -6.16 8.72
CA GLU A 72 -3.90 -5.51 9.50
C GLU A 72 -2.53 -5.65 8.82
N PHE A 73 -2.20 -6.85 8.34
CA PHE A 73 -0.98 -7.10 7.56
C PHE A 73 -0.87 -6.19 6.34
N LEU A 74 -1.95 -6.08 5.55
CA LEU A 74 -1.98 -5.21 4.37
C LEU A 74 -1.83 -3.74 4.76
N ALA A 75 -2.54 -3.28 5.79
CA ALA A 75 -2.48 -1.91 6.26
C ALA A 75 -1.06 -1.52 6.70
N VAL A 76 -0.39 -2.39 7.44
CA VAL A 76 0.97 -2.15 7.94
C VAL A 76 2.00 -2.22 6.82
N MET A 77 1.97 -3.28 6.00
CA MET A 77 2.98 -3.47 4.96
C MET A 77 2.82 -2.51 3.76
N GLY A 78 1.65 -1.91 3.60
CA GLY A 78 1.42 -0.83 2.63
C GLY A 78 2.24 0.44 2.88
N LEU A 79 2.80 0.60 4.08
CA LEU A 79 3.67 1.74 4.40
C LEU A 79 5.07 1.61 3.78
N ALA A 80 5.49 0.40 3.44
CA ALA A 80 6.76 0.16 2.76
C ALA A 80 6.59 0.25 1.22
N ASP A 81 7.60 0.76 0.53
CA ASP A 81 7.62 0.77 -0.93
C ASP A 81 7.89 -0.64 -1.47
N GLU A 82 8.87 -1.30 -0.88
CA GLU A 82 9.26 -2.67 -1.16
C GLU A 82 9.61 -3.37 0.15
N PHE A 83 9.33 -4.67 0.24
CA PHE A 83 9.61 -5.44 1.45
C PHE A 83 9.80 -6.92 1.15
N THR A 84 10.51 -7.60 2.03
CA THR A 84 10.69 -9.06 2.00
C THR A 84 9.74 -9.75 2.98
N VAL A 85 9.62 -11.08 2.86
CA VAL A 85 8.88 -11.89 3.85
C VAL A 85 9.46 -11.69 5.25
N GLU A 86 10.78 -11.66 5.38
CA GLU A 86 11.48 -11.46 6.65
C GLU A 86 11.12 -10.10 7.29
N MET A 87 11.17 -9.03 6.51
CA MET A 87 10.74 -7.70 6.95
C MET A 87 9.29 -7.72 7.44
N ALA A 88 8.41 -8.33 6.65
CA ALA A 88 6.98 -8.41 6.98
C ALA A 88 6.73 -9.21 8.26
N GLN A 89 7.43 -10.32 8.47
CA GLN A 89 7.37 -11.12 9.71
C GLN A 89 7.85 -10.31 10.92
N CYS A 90 8.98 -9.62 10.78
CA CYS A 90 9.56 -8.82 11.85
C CYS A 90 8.62 -7.68 12.26
N ILE A 91 8.12 -6.91 11.30
CA ILE A 91 7.29 -5.73 11.57
C ILE A 91 5.89 -6.12 12.08
N THR A 92 5.23 -7.06 11.41
CA THR A 92 3.85 -7.44 11.78
C THR A 92 3.79 -8.47 12.92
N GLY A 93 4.89 -9.17 13.20
CA GLY A 93 4.91 -10.31 14.11
C GLY A 93 4.14 -11.53 13.58
N ASN A 94 3.78 -11.53 12.30
CA ASN A 94 2.97 -12.58 11.68
C ASN A 94 3.88 -13.63 11.01
N ALA A 95 3.98 -14.80 11.61
CA ALA A 95 4.77 -15.93 11.06
C ALA A 95 4.25 -16.40 9.69
N ASP A 96 2.96 -16.19 9.40
CA ASP A 96 2.31 -16.63 8.17
C ASP A 96 2.45 -15.62 7.01
N ALA A 97 3.26 -14.57 7.17
CA ALA A 97 3.45 -13.51 6.17
C ALA A 97 3.75 -14.05 4.76
N GLY A 98 4.61 -15.06 4.65
CA GLY A 98 4.93 -15.71 3.38
C GLY A 98 3.73 -16.38 2.72
N GLN A 99 2.87 -17.03 3.51
CA GLN A 99 1.64 -17.66 3.00
C GLN A 99 0.63 -16.61 2.53
N ILE A 100 0.47 -15.54 3.29
CA ILE A 100 -0.40 -14.41 2.93
C ILE A 100 0.06 -13.81 1.60
N LEU A 101 1.34 -13.52 1.45
CA LEU A 101 1.90 -12.94 0.23
C LEU A 101 1.76 -13.88 -0.98
N SER A 102 2.01 -15.18 -0.79
CA SER A 102 1.84 -16.18 -1.84
C SER A 102 0.37 -16.25 -2.31
N MET A 103 -0.58 -16.23 -1.37
CA MET A 103 -2.00 -16.23 -1.68
C MET A 103 -2.41 -14.96 -2.44
N LEU A 104 -2.00 -13.79 -1.96
CA LEU A 104 -2.32 -12.50 -2.57
C LEU A 104 -1.73 -12.38 -3.99
N THR A 105 -0.50 -12.86 -4.18
CA THR A 105 0.16 -12.88 -5.49
C THR A 105 -0.54 -13.84 -6.45
N ALA A 106 -0.92 -15.03 -5.99
CA ALA A 106 -1.64 -16.01 -6.81
C ALA A 106 -3.03 -15.53 -7.26
N GLN A 107 -3.68 -14.70 -6.44
CA GLN A 107 -4.97 -14.09 -6.74
C GLN A 107 -4.84 -12.82 -7.60
N ASN A 108 -3.64 -12.43 -8.02
CA ASN A 108 -3.37 -11.12 -8.64
C ASN A 108 -3.95 -9.96 -7.80
N ALA A 109 -3.86 -10.07 -6.47
CA ALA A 109 -4.49 -9.17 -5.51
C ALA A 109 -3.66 -7.89 -5.29
N PHE A 110 -3.17 -7.28 -6.38
CA PHE A 110 -2.42 -6.01 -6.34
C PHE A 110 -1.10 -6.08 -5.56
N VAL A 111 -0.56 -7.29 -5.40
CA VAL A 111 0.74 -7.57 -4.82
C VAL A 111 1.59 -8.25 -5.90
N THR A 112 2.77 -7.73 -6.14
CA THR A 112 3.70 -8.27 -7.13
C THR A 112 4.96 -8.74 -6.42
N CYS A 113 5.39 -9.97 -6.73
CA CYS A 113 6.72 -10.44 -6.40
C CYS A 113 7.67 -9.95 -7.50
N LEU A 114 8.76 -9.30 -7.12
CA LEU A 114 9.75 -8.78 -8.06
C LEU A 114 10.60 -9.92 -8.69
N PRO A 115 11.35 -9.64 -9.76
CA PRO A 115 12.13 -10.68 -10.47
C PRO A 115 13.19 -11.38 -9.62
N ASP A 116 13.58 -10.80 -8.48
CA ASP A 116 14.49 -11.42 -7.50
C ASP A 116 13.86 -12.62 -6.74
N GLY A 117 12.53 -12.77 -6.85
CA GLY A 117 11.78 -13.83 -6.19
C GLY A 117 11.64 -13.69 -4.67
N ALA A 118 12.11 -12.58 -4.09
CA ALA A 118 12.17 -12.36 -2.65
C ALA A 118 11.49 -11.07 -2.19
N THR A 119 11.46 -10.07 -3.06
CA THR A 119 10.94 -8.74 -2.77
C THR A 119 9.52 -8.60 -3.29
N TYR A 120 8.66 -8.00 -2.50
CA TYR A 120 7.26 -7.73 -2.80
C TYR A 120 7.02 -6.23 -2.85
N ARG A 121 6.07 -5.85 -3.71
CA ARG A 121 5.60 -4.48 -3.85
C ARG A 121 4.08 -4.48 -3.97
N PHE A 122 3.44 -3.55 -3.28
CA PHE A 122 2.02 -3.29 -3.49
C PHE A 122 1.81 -2.36 -4.68
N HIS A 123 0.77 -2.63 -5.44
CA HIS A 123 0.29 -1.68 -6.43
C HIS A 123 -0.18 -0.40 -5.73
N HIS A 124 -0.03 0.77 -6.38
CA HIS A 124 -0.32 2.05 -5.75
C HIS A 124 -1.73 2.14 -5.13
N MET A 125 -2.76 1.56 -5.78
CA MET A 125 -4.12 1.50 -5.21
C MET A 125 -4.18 0.72 -3.90
N MET A 126 -3.52 -0.44 -3.83
CA MET A 126 -3.45 -1.22 -2.60
C MET A 126 -2.71 -0.43 -1.52
N LYS A 127 -1.60 0.23 -1.89
CA LYS A 127 -0.81 1.06 -0.98
C LYS A 127 -1.64 2.19 -0.40
N GLU A 128 -2.34 2.94 -1.24
CA GLU A 128 -3.22 4.04 -0.80
C GLU A 128 -4.34 3.56 0.13
N CYS A 129 -5.00 2.44 -0.19
CA CYS A 129 -6.02 1.84 0.68
C CYS A 129 -5.42 1.34 1.99
N ALA A 130 -4.23 0.74 1.95
CA ALA A 130 -3.50 0.28 3.13
C ALA A 130 -3.11 1.45 4.05
N GLU A 131 -2.59 2.54 3.49
CA GLU A 131 -2.25 3.75 4.24
C GLU A 131 -3.49 4.35 4.93
N ARG A 132 -4.63 4.43 4.24
CA ARG A 132 -5.90 4.89 4.83
C ARG A 132 -6.36 3.98 5.96
N SER A 133 -6.26 2.66 5.78
CA SER A 133 -6.60 1.67 6.80
C SER A 133 -5.67 1.77 8.01
N PHE A 134 -4.38 2.00 7.79
CA PHE A 134 -3.41 2.21 8.85
C PHE A 134 -3.70 3.49 9.64
N LEU A 135 -4.00 4.60 8.96
CA LEU A 135 -4.35 5.87 9.61
C LEU A 135 -5.65 5.79 10.43
N ALA A 136 -6.52 4.84 10.14
CA ALA A 136 -7.73 4.59 10.91
C ALA A 136 -7.49 3.73 12.17
N MET A 137 -6.29 3.16 12.36
CA MET A 137 -5.91 2.43 13.57
C MET A 137 -5.74 3.37 14.76
N GLN A 138 -5.76 2.80 15.98
CA GLN A 138 -5.46 3.55 17.21
C GLN A 138 -4.02 4.11 17.17
N ALA A 139 -3.83 5.30 17.71
CA ALA A 139 -2.55 6.00 17.67
C ALA A 139 -1.40 5.17 18.28
N GLU A 140 -1.68 4.48 19.37
CA GLU A 140 -0.70 3.62 20.04
C GLU A 140 -0.26 2.46 19.14
N THR A 141 -1.19 1.90 18.36
CA THR A 141 -0.90 0.83 17.38
C THR A 141 -0.05 1.38 16.25
N GLN A 142 -0.38 2.56 15.74
CA GLN A 142 0.41 3.22 14.70
C GLN A 142 1.84 3.49 15.17
N GLN A 143 2.00 4.02 16.40
CA GLN A 143 3.31 4.27 17.00
C GLN A 143 4.15 3.00 17.12
N LEU A 144 3.53 1.91 17.61
CA LEU A 144 4.20 0.61 17.73
C LEU A 144 4.74 0.11 16.39
N TYR A 145 3.94 0.21 15.31
CA TYR A 145 4.39 -0.22 14.00
C TYR A 145 5.49 0.68 13.43
N TRP A 146 5.38 2.00 13.61
CA TRP A 146 6.46 2.91 13.21
C TRP A 146 7.76 2.66 13.97
N GLU A 147 7.71 2.29 15.25
CA GLU A 147 8.89 1.87 16.01
C GLU A 147 9.52 0.59 15.43
N ARG A 148 8.70 -0.41 15.09
CA ARG A 148 9.19 -1.65 14.46
C ARG A 148 9.83 -1.39 13.09
N PHE A 149 9.24 -0.51 12.28
CA PHE A 149 9.87 -0.05 11.04
C PHE A 149 11.20 0.64 11.31
N GLY A 150 11.25 1.51 12.30
CA GLY A 150 12.47 2.21 12.69
C GLY A 150 13.59 1.25 13.07
N LEU A 151 13.29 0.26 13.92
CA LEU A 151 14.24 -0.79 14.32
C LEU A 151 14.72 -1.60 13.12
N TRP A 152 13.81 -2.08 12.28
CA TRP A 152 14.16 -2.82 11.07
C TRP A 152 15.13 -2.04 10.18
N TYR A 153 14.78 -0.79 9.88
CA TYR A 153 15.61 0.06 9.01
C TYR A 153 16.97 0.38 9.65
N GLU A 154 17.03 0.59 10.96
CA GLU A 154 18.28 0.83 11.69
C GLU A 154 19.21 -0.40 11.62
N GLU A 155 18.67 -1.61 11.87
CA GLU A 155 19.41 -2.88 11.78
C GLU A 155 19.96 -3.14 10.37
N HIS A 156 19.21 -2.72 9.34
CA HIS A 156 19.60 -2.88 7.94
C HIS A 156 20.35 -1.67 7.38
N ARG A 157 20.80 -0.75 8.24
CA ARG A 157 21.56 0.46 7.87
C ARG A 157 20.86 1.40 6.89
N GLN A 158 19.55 1.35 6.86
CA GLN A 158 18.70 2.26 6.09
C GLN A 158 18.33 3.47 6.96
N TYR A 159 19.32 4.25 7.35
CA TYR A 159 19.21 5.26 8.41
C TYR A 159 18.19 6.36 8.13
N LEU A 160 18.03 6.79 6.86
CA LEU A 160 17.00 7.78 6.51
C LEU A 160 15.59 7.27 6.76
N HIS A 161 15.32 6.04 6.36
CA HIS A 161 14.04 5.40 6.62
C HIS A 161 13.83 5.18 8.14
N ALA A 162 14.89 4.83 8.87
CA ALA A 162 14.83 4.69 10.32
C ALA A 162 14.47 6.02 11.00
N ILE A 163 15.12 7.12 10.61
CA ILE A 163 14.84 8.47 11.12
C ILE A 163 13.40 8.87 10.84
N ALA A 164 12.93 8.68 9.60
CA ALA A 164 11.55 8.98 9.22
C ALA A 164 10.53 8.16 10.02
N ALA A 165 10.79 6.87 10.25
CA ALA A 165 9.93 5.99 11.04
C ALA A 165 9.92 6.38 12.53
N TYR A 166 11.09 6.64 13.13
CA TYR A 166 11.18 7.08 14.51
C TYR A 166 10.56 8.46 14.75
N ARG A 167 10.58 9.34 13.75
CA ARG A 167 9.85 10.61 13.83
C ARG A 167 8.34 10.38 13.89
N LYS A 168 7.81 9.49 13.04
CA LYS A 168 6.38 9.15 13.01
C LYS A 168 5.90 8.44 14.27
N SER A 169 6.78 7.68 14.94
CA SER A 169 6.49 7.07 16.25
C SER A 169 6.74 8.01 17.43
N GLU A 170 7.20 9.24 17.16
CA GLU A 170 7.62 10.21 18.19
C GLU A 170 8.75 9.71 19.11
N ASN A 171 9.50 8.67 18.69
CA ASN A 171 10.63 8.15 19.42
C ASN A 171 11.91 8.95 19.14
N TYR A 172 11.94 10.17 19.65
CA TYR A 172 13.06 11.11 19.44
C TYR A 172 14.38 10.62 20.03
N ASN A 173 14.35 9.78 21.07
CA ASN A 173 15.56 9.19 21.63
C ASN A 173 16.23 8.23 20.64
N ALA A 174 15.46 7.36 20.00
CA ALA A 174 15.95 6.46 18.96
C ALA A 174 16.44 7.25 17.74
N LEU A 175 15.67 8.24 17.31
CA LEU A 175 16.03 9.14 16.21
C LEU A 175 17.38 9.80 16.46
N LEU A 176 17.59 10.41 17.64
CA LEU A 176 18.87 11.04 18.01
C LEU A 176 20.01 10.04 18.10
N ARG A 177 19.74 8.80 18.57
CA ARG A 177 20.73 7.72 18.58
C ARG A 177 21.21 7.39 17.18
N VAL A 178 20.28 7.23 16.21
CA VAL A 178 20.62 6.95 14.80
C VAL A 178 21.47 8.08 14.22
N ILE A 179 21.08 9.34 14.42
CA ILE A 179 21.84 10.49 13.94
C ILE A 179 23.26 10.52 14.54
N ARG A 180 23.40 10.23 15.84
CA ARG A 180 24.72 10.24 16.52
C ARG A 180 25.61 9.10 16.04
N ASN A 181 25.05 7.91 15.85
CA ASN A 181 25.81 6.72 15.43
C ASN A 181 26.32 6.83 13.99
N ASP A 182 25.61 7.59 13.17
CA ASP A 182 25.91 7.76 11.75
C ASP A 182 26.48 9.16 11.41
N ALA A 183 26.78 9.97 12.43
CA ALA A 183 27.07 11.41 12.32
C ALA A 183 28.20 11.83 11.36
N GLY A 184 28.86 10.90 10.69
CA GLY A 184 29.86 11.20 9.66
C GLY A 184 29.46 10.78 8.25
N ILE A 185 28.63 9.76 8.11
CA ILE A 185 28.33 9.12 6.82
C ILE A 185 27.07 9.70 6.20
N LEU A 186 26.01 9.88 6.98
CA LEU A 186 24.73 10.44 6.51
C LEU A 186 24.88 11.90 6.06
N LEU A 187 25.51 12.73 6.88
CA LEU A 187 25.71 14.15 6.57
C LEU A 187 26.66 14.36 5.39
N ALA A 188 27.59 13.45 5.14
CA ALA A 188 28.52 13.52 4.01
C ALA A 188 27.92 12.99 2.69
N SER A 189 26.91 12.12 2.76
CA SER A 189 26.30 11.48 1.59
C SER A 189 24.95 12.10 1.17
N LEU A 190 24.34 12.92 2.03
CA LEU A 190 23.05 13.53 1.76
C LEU A 190 23.19 14.88 1.06
N LYS A 191 22.40 15.09 0.03
CA LYS A 191 22.13 16.42 -0.47
C LYS A 191 21.37 17.21 0.59
N PRO A 192 21.62 18.51 0.77
CA PRO A 192 20.91 19.34 1.74
C PRO A 192 19.38 19.25 1.64
N GLU A 193 18.87 19.02 0.42
CA GLU A 193 17.47 18.85 0.09
C GLU A 193 16.87 17.59 0.73
N ASP A 194 17.62 16.48 0.77
CA ASP A 194 17.16 15.21 1.33
C ASP A 194 17.08 15.27 2.86
N VAL A 195 17.99 16.05 3.49
CA VAL A 195 17.97 16.27 4.95
C VAL A 195 16.77 17.12 5.36
N LEU A 196 16.45 18.16 4.59
CA LEU A 196 15.28 19.01 4.86
C LEU A 196 13.99 18.24 4.71
N THR A 197 13.85 17.42 3.65
CA THR A 197 12.66 16.59 3.43
C THR A 197 12.47 15.52 4.51
N ALA A 198 13.54 15.04 5.12
CA ALA A 198 13.47 14.07 6.23
C ALA A 198 13.13 14.73 7.58
N LEU A 199 13.30 16.05 7.68
CA LEU A 199 13.03 16.84 8.89
C LEU A 199 11.66 17.55 8.85
N ASP A 200 11.06 17.72 7.68
CA ASP A 200 9.69 18.22 7.48
C ASP A 200 8.67 17.08 7.56
#